data_62a62b979fa5f71ab51f8f719faf0f92
#
_entry.id   62a62b979fa5f71ab51f8f719faf0f92
#
_cell.length_a   1.000
_cell.length_b   1.000
_cell.length_c   1.000
_cell.angle_alpha   90.00
_cell.angle_beta   90.00
_cell.angle_gamma   90.00
#
_symmetry.space_group_name_H-M   'P 1'
#
loop_
_entity.id
_entity.type
_entity.pdbx_description
1 polymer ?
#
loop_
_entity_poly.entity_id
_entity_poly.type
_entity_poly.pdbx_seq_one_letter_code
_entity_poly.pdbx_strand_id
1 'polypeptide(L)'
;MAARVRVDLNQEQASTLTMWVGSGKTEQRLALRAKVILLASEGLSLHNIAEKTGLNWQSCLKWRKRFLALGLDGLKDKQGRGRPQEISLDERVSVVALACTTPPDGSTRWSVRKLAEVTGHGKSTIQKILSEAVIKPHKTAYWCGKSPDPEFEEKQAAIVGLYMNPPENALVLSVDEKSQIQALDRTQPLLPMKPDASRRLTATYKRNGTTCLLTALAVHSGAVSGRCVDSATHEEFLLFLKQLYRKNPGRHLHVIVDNLAVHKHQKIKAWVAGKRRITLHFTPTYSSWLNQIEIWFNIFSRDVIRGGIWKSKQELVDQIMDYIKSYNQLWAKPFKWTYTGKPLTA
;
A
#
# COMPACT_ATOMS: atom_id res chain seq x y z
N MET A 1 39.45 37.84 48.31
CA MET A 1 39.30 38.12 46.89
C MET A 1 39.29 36.84 46.13
N ALA A 2 38.14 36.49 45.49
CA ALA A 2 38.04 35.23 44.73
C ALA A 2 38.93 35.32 43.47
N ALA A 3 39.84 34.39 43.31
CA ALA A 3 40.80 34.36 42.19
C ALA A 3 40.04 34.44 40.85
N ARG A 4 40.33 35.46 40.05
CA ARG A 4 39.84 35.62 38.68
C ARG A 4 40.53 34.57 37.81
N VAL A 5 39.97 33.39 37.70
CA VAL A 5 40.49 32.38 36.77
C VAL A 5 40.04 32.77 35.36
N ARG A 6 40.95 33.38 34.61
CA ARG A 6 40.79 33.68 33.17
C ARG A 6 40.72 32.37 32.39
N VAL A 7 39.88 32.34 31.38
CA VAL A 7 39.78 31.20 30.43
C VAL A 7 40.59 31.60 29.20
N ASP A 8 41.70 30.92 28.96
CA ASP A 8 42.50 31.15 27.76
C ASP A 8 41.90 30.32 26.61
N LEU A 9 41.58 30.98 25.50
CA LEU A 9 41.02 30.39 24.31
C LEU A 9 42.05 30.35 23.18
N ASN A 10 42.17 29.23 22.52
CA ASN A 10 42.89 29.21 21.24
C ASN A 10 42.03 29.83 20.13
N GLN A 11 42.63 30.10 18.97
CA GLN A 11 41.94 30.79 17.86
C GLN A 11 40.74 30.02 17.33
N GLU A 12 40.84 28.69 17.25
CA GLU A 12 39.77 27.80 16.81
C GLU A 12 38.56 27.82 17.78
N GLN A 13 38.83 27.73 19.10
CA GLN A 13 37.80 27.80 20.13
C GLN A 13 37.08 29.14 20.13
N ALA A 14 37.83 30.24 20.01
CA ALA A 14 37.28 31.59 19.98
C ALA A 14 36.37 31.77 18.75
N SER A 15 36.83 31.35 17.59
CA SER A 15 36.05 31.37 16.34
C SER A 15 34.77 30.56 16.45
N THR A 16 34.83 29.31 16.95
CA THR A 16 33.67 28.43 17.11
C THR A 16 32.65 28.99 18.10
N LEU A 17 33.12 29.49 19.26
CA LEU A 17 32.22 30.08 20.25
C LEU A 17 31.53 31.35 19.73
N THR A 18 32.26 32.20 19.00
CA THR A 18 31.70 33.40 18.36
C THR A 18 30.64 33.03 17.31
N MET A 19 30.92 32.01 16.48
CA MET A 19 29.97 31.49 15.53
C MET A 19 28.71 30.97 16.23
N TRP A 20 28.86 30.22 17.33
CA TRP A 20 27.69 29.70 18.06
C TRP A 20 26.83 30.81 18.65
N VAL A 21 27.41 31.89 19.11
CA VAL A 21 26.66 33.04 19.64
C VAL A 21 25.97 33.85 18.55
N GLY A 22 26.61 34.01 17.39
CA GLY A 22 26.08 34.82 16.27
C GLY A 22 25.12 34.10 15.34
N SER A 23 25.08 32.77 15.37
CA SER A 23 24.24 31.98 14.45
C SER A 23 22.83 31.80 14.97
N GLY A 24 21.84 32.23 14.22
CA GLY A 24 20.41 31.97 14.51
C GLY A 24 20.00 30.50 14.44
N LYS A 25 20.89 29.58 13.96
CA LYS A 25 20.65 28.13 13.90
C LYS A 25 21.17 27.37 15.12
N THR A 26 21.98 28.02 15.96
CA THR A 26 22.52 27.42 17.19
C THR A 26 21.42 27.33 18.25
N GLU A 27 21.33 26.18 18.93
CA GLU A 27 20.42 26.03 20.06
C GLU A 27 20.68 27.15 21.11
N GLN A 28 19.63 27.84 21.53
CA GLN A 28 19.73 28.97 22.46
C GLN A 28 20.52 28.61 23.73
N ARG A 29 20.39 27.38 24.24
CA ARG A 29 21.15 26.90 25.41
C ARG A 29 22.63 26.85 25.13
N LEU A 30 23.05 26.38 23.96
CA LEU A 30 24.43 26.27 23.56
C LEU A 30 25.05 27.66 23.31
N ALA A 31 24.33 28.54 22.67
CA ALA A 31 24.71 29.93 22.44
C ALA A 31 24.91 30.67 23.76
N LEU A 32 24.03 30.51 24.76
CA LEU A 32 24.21 31.11 26.10
C LEU A 32 25.45 30.54 26.82
N ARG A 33 25.71 29.24 26.71
CA ARG A 33 26.92 28.63 27.30
C ARG A 33 28.18 29.12 26.62
N ALA A 34 28.16 29.26 25.29
CA ALA A 34 29.27 29.84 24.55
C ALA A 34 29.55 31.29 24.96
N LYS A 35 28.50 32.10 25.14
CA LYS A 35 28.61 33.48 25.63
C LYS A 35 29.25 33.58 27.02
N VAL A 36 28.93 32.62 27.93
CA VAL A 36 29.57 32.53 29.25
C VAL A 36 31.08 32.39 29.14
N ILE A 37 31.54 31.55 28.21
CA ILE A 37 32.99 31.27 28.02
C ILE A 37 33.69 32.45 27.38
N LEU A 38 33.10 33.09 26.36
CA LEU A 38 33.66 34.31 25.74
C LEU A 38 33.82 35.44 26.78
N LEU A 39 32.79 35.70 27.60
CA LEU A 39 32.88 36.71 28.66
C LEU A 39 33.88 36.33 29.76
N ALA A 40 34.08 35.04 30.01
CA ALA A 40 35.09 34.57 30.95
C ALA A 40 36.54 34.74 30.39
N SER A 41 36.73 34.62 29.07
CA SER A 41 38.03 34.89 28.44
C SER A 41 38.39 36.36 28.43
N GLU A 42 37.38 37.25 28.42
CA GLU A 42 37.59 38.69 28.61
C GLU A 42 37.95 39.09 30.05
N GLY A 43 37.95 38.14 30.98
CA GLY A 43 38.35 38.37 32.38
C GLY A 43 37.23 38.90 33.27
N LEU A 44 35.94 38.83 32.83
CA LEU A 44 34.81 39.23 33.65
C LEU A 44 34.60 38.30 34.87
N SER A 45 34.12 38.89 35.97
CA SER A 45 33.74 38.12 37.14
C SER A 45 32.50 37.25 36.87
N LEU A 46 32.35 36.14 37.58
CA LEU A 46 31.16 35.28 37.41
C LEU A 46 29.83 36.00 37.66
N HIS A 47 29.85 37.02 38.52
CA HIS A 47 28.69 37.82 38.82
C HIS A 47 28.30 38.68 37.62
N ASN A 48 29.26 39.36 37.00
CA ASN A 48 29.04 40.17 35.81
C ASN A 48 28.62 39.31 34.59
N ILE A 49 29.20 38.07 34.49
CA ILE A 49 28.79 37.14 33.45
C ILE A 49 27.34 36.70 33.65
N ALA A 50 26.93 36.40 34.88
CA ALA A 50 25.57 36.03 35.22
C ALA A 50 24.58 37.14 34.83
N GLU A 51 24.89 38.39 35.16
CA GLU A 51 24.11 39.56 34.82
C GLU A 51 23.94 39.73 33.29
N LYS A 52 25.05 39.62 32.53
CA LYS A 52 25.08 39.77 31.07
C LYS A 52 24.42 38.62 30.31
N THR A 53 24.32 37.45 30.90
CA THR A 53 23.77 36.22 30.25
C THR A 53 22.38 35.88 30.75
N GLY A 54 21.92 36.44 31.86
CA GLY A 54 20.66 36.05 32.52
C GLY A 54 20.72 34.70 33.22
N LEU A 55 21.90 34.08 33.33
CA LEU A 55 22.08 32.79 33.97
C LEU A 55 22.45 32.97 35.45
N ASN A 56 22.12 31.98 36.28
CA ASN A 56 22.60 31.92 37.66
C ASN A 56 24.13 31.80 37.68
N TRP A 57 24.80 32.49 38.60
CA TRP A 57 26.28 32.46 38.72
C TRP A 57 26.84 31.02 38.93
N GLN A 58 26.09 30.16 39.62
CA GLN A 58 26.46 28.73 39.78
C GLN A 58 26.49 27.99 38.43
N SER A 59 25.52 28.31 37.54
CA SER A 59 25.48 27.79 36.17
C SER A 59 26.70 28.30 35.36
N CYS A 60 27.04 29.56 35.48
CA CYS A 60 28.21 30.13 34.81
C CYS A 60 29.51 29.45 35.32
N LEU A 61 29.64 29.21 36.62
CA LEU A 61 30.76 28.45 37.19
C LEU A 61 30.83 27.02 36.68
N LYS A 62 29.66 26.36 36.62
CA LYS A 62 29.54 24.97 36.10
C LYS A 62 30.01 24.88 34.65
N TRP A 63 29.54 25.79 33.79
CA TRP A 63 29.90 25.75 32.37
C TRP A 63 31.36 26.10 32.15
N ARG A 64 31.92 27.04 32.89
CA ARG A 64 33.35 27.34 32.89
C ARG A 64 34.20 26.15 33.29
N LYS A 65 33.86 25.46 34.41
CA LYS A 65 34.56 24.23 34.84
C LYS A 65 34.49 23.12 33.80
N ARG A 66 33.36 22.93 33.17
CA ARG A 66 33.17 21.91 32.13
C ARG A 66 34.00 22.25 30.87
N PHE A 67 34.05 23.52 30.51
CA PHE A 67 34.83 23.93 29.37
C PHE A 67 36.35 23.76 29.63
N LEU A 68 36.82 24.14 30.80
CA LEU A 68 38.22 23.92 31.19
C LEU A 68 38.63 22.44 31.20
N ALA A 69 37.71 21.55 31.53
CA ALA A 69 37.96 20.11 31.58
C ALA A 69 37.82 19.40 30.20
N LEU A 70 36.91 19.83 29.36
CA LEU A 70 36.48 19.10 28.17
C LEU A 70 36.42 19.96 26.88
N GLY A 71 36.88 21.22 26.95
CA GLY A 71 36.82 22.13 25.81
C GLY A 71 35.38 22.37 25.31
N LEU A 72 35.22 22.53 24.01
CA LEU A 72 33.94 22.78 23.36
C LEU A 72 32.90 21.69 23.63
N ASP A 73 33.28 20.42 23.76
CA ASP A 73 32.40 19.32 24.07
C ASP A 73 31.83 19.43 25.50
N GLY A 74 32.51 20.10 26.40
CA GLY A 74 32.03 20.42 27.72
C GLY A 74 30.73 21.26 27.73
N LEU A 75 30.47 22.01 26.68
CA LEU A 75 29.26 22.86 26.54
C LEU A 75 28.05 22.13 25.98
N LYS A 76 28.27 20.99 25.35
CA LYS A 76 27.18 20.16 24.83
C LYS A 76 26.41 19.47 25.97
N ASP A 77 25.13 19.16 25.71
CA ASP A 77 24.35 18.38 26.66
C ASP A 77 24.90 16.94 26.74
N LYS A 78 24.99 16.42 27.94
CA LYS A 78 25.26 14.99 28.12
C LYS A 78 24.02 14.21 27.70
N GLN A 79 24.22 13.01 27.13
CA GLN A 79 23.15 12.11 26.83
C GLN A 79 22.28 11.93 28.08
N GLY A 80 20.97 12.17 27.94
CA GLY A 80 20.03 12.17 29.05
C GLY A 80 20.04 10.82 29.80
N ARG A 81 19.84 10.85 31.09
CA ARG A 81 19.62 9.65 31.93
C ARG A 81 18.18 9.15 31.72
N GLY A 82 17.76 8.91 30.45
CA GLY A 82 16.45 8.29 30.21
C GLY A 82 16.30 6.98 30.97
N ARG A 83 15.07 6.50 31.12
CA ARG A 83 14.80 5.17 31.71
C ARG A 83 15.66 4.15 30.98
N PRO A 84 16.47 3.32 31.69
CA PRO A 84 17.25 2.28 31.06
C PRO A 84 16.36 1.37 30.22
N GLN A 85 16.85 0.89 29.10
CA GLN A 85 16.11 -0.12 28.33
C GLN A 85 16.08 -1.41 29.18
N GLU A 86 14.89 -1.78 29.65
CA GLU A 86 14.68 -2.98 30.47
C GLU A 86 14.84 -4.26 29.68
N ILE A 87 14.75 -4.18 28.33
CA ILE A 87 14.79 -5.33 27.42
C ILE A 87 16.10 -5.26 26.64
N SER A 88 16.89 -6.31 26.75
CA SER A 88 18.17 -6.44 26.06
C SER A 88 18.01 -6.44 24.54
N LEU A 89 19.08 -6.16 23.82
CA LEU A 89 19.08 -6.24 22.36
C LEU A 89 18.78 -7.65 21.87
N ASP A 90 19.33 -8.66 22.53
CA ASP A 90 19.15 -10.07 22.18
C ASP A 90 17.69 -10.53 22.35
N GLU A 91 17.02 -10.11 23.42
CA GLU A 91 15.58 -10.36 23.60
C GLU A 91 14.74 -9.69 22.49
N ARG A 92 15.10 -8.47 22.09
CA ARG A 92 14.40 -7.78 20.99
C ARG A 92 14.58 -8.51 19.66
N VAL A 93 15.80 -8.96 19.37
CA VAL A 93 16.11 -9.77 18.18
C VAL A 93 15.33 -11.08 18.21
N SER A 94 15.25 -11.74 19.36
CA SER A 94 14.48 -12.98 19.53
C SER A 94 12.99 -12.79 19.28
N VAL A 95 12.39 -11.70 19.76
CA VAL A 95 10.98 -11.35 19.49
C VAL A 95 10.76 -11.14 17.99
N VAL A 96 11.68 -10.43 17.31
CA VAL A 96 11.63 -10.18 15.87
C VAL A 96 11.75 -11.49 15.08
N ALA A 97 12.72 -12.33 15.43
CA ALA A 97 12.92 -13.63 14.81
C ALA A 97 11.67 -14.53 14.96
N LEU A 98 11.10 -14.59 16.17
CA LEU A 98 9.87 -15.34 16.43
C LEU A 98 8.70 -14.81 15.59
N ALA A 99 8.56 -13.51 15.45
CA ALA A 99 7.50 -12.90 14.63
C ALA A 99 7.58 -13.26 13.13
N CYS A 100 8.76 -13.65 12.66
CA CYS A 100 9.00 -14.08 11.27
C CYS A 100 8.78 -15.59 11.06
N THR A 101 8.52 -16.36 12.11
CA THR A 101 8.22 -17.80 12.02
C THR A 101 6.72 -18.07 11.93
N THR A 102 6.35 -19.32 11.66
CA THR A 102 4.95 -19.77 11.75
C THR A 102 4.61 -20.04 13.22
N PRO A 103 3.46 -19.58 13.74
CA PRO A 103 3.02 -19.89 15.09
C PRO A 103 2.80 -21.38 15.31
N PRO A 104 3.18 -21.95 16.48
CA PRO A 104 3.06 -23.37 16.75
C PRO A 104 1.63 -23.83 17.03
N ASP A 105 0.69 -22.91 17.22
CA ASP A 105 -0.72 -23.17 17.53
C ASP A 105 -1.59 -23.46 16.30
N GLY A 106 -0.98 -23.69 15.13
CA GLY A 106 -1.69 -23.95 13.89
C GLY A 106 -2.25 -22.69 13.19
N SER A 107 -2.06 -21.51 13.77
CA SER A 107 -2.44 -20.26 13.10
C SER A 107 -1.42 -19.87 12.03
N THR A 108 -1.89 -19.14 11.00
CA THR A 108 -1.06 -18.76 9.85
C THR A 108 -0.20 -17.52 10.11
N ARG A 109 -0.40 -16.81 11.23
CA ARG A 109 0.30 -15.55 11.51
C ARG A 109 0.34 -15.22 12.99
N TRP A 110 1.38 -14.52 13.39
CA TRP A 110 1.50 -13.96 14.72
C TRP A 110 0.62 -12.73 14.91
N SER A 111 0.11 -12.55 16.11
CA SER A 111 -0.47 -11.30 16.57
C SER A 111 0.35 -10.74 17.72
N VAL A 112 0.26 -9.43 17.97
CA VAL A 112 0.91 -8.79 19.13
C VAL A 112 0.52 -9.48 20.45
N ARG A 113 -0.74 -9.95 20.57
CA ARG A 113 -1.23 -10.64 21.76
C ARG A 113 -0.54 -12.00 21.96
N LYS A 114 -0.45 -12.82 20.91
CA LYS A 114 0.23 -14.12 20.95
C LYS A 114 1.72 -13.99 21.24
N LEU A 115 2.38 -13.04 20.59
CA LEU A 115 3.79 -12.76 20.86
C LEU A 115 4.01 -12.32 22.31
N ALA A 116 3.13 -11.46 22.85
CA ALA A 116 3.19 -11.03 24.23
C ALA A 116 3.05 -12.21 25.22
N GLU A 117 2.13 -13.12 24.94
CA GLU A 117 1.88 -14.31 25.73
C GLU A 117 3.07 -15.27 25.73
N VAL A 118 3.59 -15.59 24.55
CA VAL A 118 4.72 -16.54 24.40
C VAL A 118 6.04 -15.98 24.92
N THR A 119 6.28 -14.67 24.78
CA THR A 119 7.53 -14.04 25.19
C THR A 119 7.51 -13.49 26.61
N GLY A 120 6.35 -13.45 27.28
CA GLY A 120 6.18 -12.86 28.61
C GLY A 120 6.25 -11.33 28.65
N HIS A 121 6.38 -10.67 27.50
CA HIS A 121 6.48 -9.21 27.43
C HIS A 121 5.10 -8.54 27.31
N GLY A 122 5.00 -7.29 27.76
CA GLY A 122 3.78 -6.49 27.60
C GLY A 122 3.43 -6.22 26.13
N LYS A 123 2.14 -6.16 25.80
CA LYS A 123 1.65 -5.90 24.42
C LYS A 123 2.21 -4.61 23.81
N SER A 124 2.30 -3.53 24.60
CA SER A 124 2.88 -2.25 24.16
C SER A 124 4.37 -2.37 23.81
N THR A 125 5.09 -3.19 24.57
CA THR A 125 6.50 -3.49 24.34
C THR A 125 6.68 -4.26 23.03
N ILE A 126 5.92 -5.34 22.82
CA ILE A 126 5.94 -6.10 21.57
C ILE A 126 5.59 -5.20 20.38
N GLN A 127 4.55 -4.39 20.51
CA GLN A 127 4.16 -3.45 19.44
C GLN A 127 5.29 -2.46 19.13
N LYS A 128 5.97 -1.93 20.13
CA LYS A 128 7.12 -1.03 19.96
C LYS A 128 8.28 -1.73 19.23
N ILE A 129 8.66 -2.95 19.67
CA ILE A 129 9.72 -3.74 19.03
C ILE A 129 9.41 -4.01 17.57
N LEU A 130 8.21 -4.47 17.25
CA LEU A 130 7.79 -4.75 15.87
C LEU A 130 7.72 -3.48 15.00
N SER A 131 7.28 -2.37 15.57
CA SER A 131 7.23 -1.08 14.88
C SER A 131 8.62 -0.56 14.54
N GLU A 132 9.57 -0.64 15.47
CA GLU A 132 10.97 -0.24 15.26
C GLU A 132 11.67 -1.13 14.23
N ALA A 133 11.35 -2.43 14.20
CA ALA A 133 11.83 -3.37 13.20
C ALA A 133 11.07 -3.29 11.86
N VAL A 134 10.04 -2.42 11.75
CA VAL A 134 9.17 -2.29 10.56
C VAL A 134 8.46 -3.58 10.18
N ILE A 135 8.22 -4.49 11.15
CA ILE A 135 7.57 -5.77 10.93
C ILE A 135 6.07 -5.68 11.25
N LYS A 136 5.26 -6.22 10.35
CA LYS A 136 3.79 -6.24 10.45
C LYS A 136 3.26 -7.66 10.29
N PRO A 137 3.37 -8.54 11.30
CA PRO A 137 3.03 -9.96 11.18
C PRO A 137 1.56 -10.22 10.79
N HIS A 138 0.69 -9.25 11.07
CA HIS A 138 -0.75 -9.29 10.75
C HIS A 138 -1.08 -8.93 9.30
N LYS A 139 -0.12 -8.42 8.54
CA LYS A 139 -0.30 -8.06 7.12
C LYS A 139 0.28 -9.15 6.23
N THR A 140 -0.51 -9.57 5.27
CA THR A 140 -0.07 -10.43 4.17
C THR A 140 -0.10 -9.61 2.90
N ALA A 141 1.02 -9.54 2.20
CA ALA A 141 1.09 -9.00 0.86
C ALA A 141 1.20 -10.18 -0.11
N TYR A 142 0.41 -10.13 -1.19
CA TYR A 142 0.57 -11.07 -2.27
C TYR A 142 1.71 -10.59 -3.18
N TRP A 143 2.60 -11.48 -3.52
CA TRP A 143 3.63 -11.24 -4.52
C TRP A 143 3.50 -12.28 -5.63
N CYS A 144 3.78 -11.89 -6.86
CA CYS A 144 3.79 -12.80 -7.99
C CYS A 144 5.20 -13.28 -8.22
N GLY A 145 5.43 -14.58 -8.01
CA GLY A 145 6.65 -15.23 -8.45
C GLY A 145 6.75 -15.26 -9.97
N LYS A 146 7.89 -15.71 -10.49
CA LYS A 146 8.05 -15.94 -11.92
C LYS A 146 7.02 -16.98 -12.36
N SER A 147 6.25 -16.69 -13.41
CA SER A 147 5.30 -17.64 -13.99
C SER A 147 6.05 -18.91 -14.45
N PRO A 148 5.48 -20.13 -14.24
CA PRO A 148 6.05 -21.35 -14.77
C PRO A 148 5.83 -21.51 -16.30
N ASP A 149 5.14 -20.57 -16.94
CA ASP A 149 4.86 -20.59 -18.37
C ASP A 149 6.17 -20.36 -19.16
N PRO A 150 6.66 -21.31 -19.98
CA PRO A 150 7.89 -21.15 -20.73
C PRO A 150 7.82 -20.01 -21.76
N GLU A 151 6.62 -19.67 -22.24
CA GLU A 151 6.38 -18.58 -23.19
C GLU A 151 5.95 -17.27 -22.48
N PHE A 152 6.28 -17.12 -21.18
CA PHE A 152 5.82 -15.99 -20.36
C PHE A 152 6.19 -14.65 -20.99
N GLU A 153 7.45 -14.46 -21.35
CA GLU A 153 7.96 -13.18 -21.84
C GLU A 153 7.34 -12.81 -23.19
N GLU A 154 7.18 -13.79 -24.09
CA GLU A 154 6.55 -13.59 -25.38
C GLU A 154 5.07 -13.22 -25.24
N LYS A 155 4.30 -13.97 -24.46
CA LYS A 155 2.88 -13.71 -24.20
C LYS A 155 2.67 -12.36 -23.51
N GLN A 156 3.52 -12.04 -22.52
CA GLN A 156 3.49 -10.76 -21.84
C GLN A 156 3.77 -9.61 -22.81
N ALA A 157 4.83 -9.71 -23.60
CA ALA A 157 5.20 -8.69 -24.58
C ALA A 157 4.07 -8.46 -25.62
N ALA A 158 3.46 -9.54 -26.12
CA ALA A 158 2.34 -9.47 -27.06
C ALA A 158 1.13 -8.74 -26.43
N ILE A 159 0.75 -9.08 -25.20
CA ILE A 159 -0.39 -8.44 -24.52
C ILE A 159 -0.11 -6.98 -24.20
N VAL A 160 1.07 -6.66 -23.67
CA VAL A 160 1.48 -5.29 -23.38
C VAL A 160 1.56 -4.47 -24.68
N GLY A 161 2.06 -5.06 -25.75
CA GLY A 161 2.09 -4.45 -27.09
C GLY A 161 0.69 -4.06 -27.56
N LEU A 162 -0.31 -4.92 -27.38
CA LEU A 162 -1.71 -4.63 -27.72
C LEU A 162 -2.30 -3.51 -26.87
N TYR A 163 -1.89 -3.37 -25.60
CA TYR A 163 -2.35 -2.29 -24.73
C TYR A 163 -1.71 -0.94 -25.08
N MET A 164 -0.44 -0.93 -25.45
CA MET A 164 0.31 0.28 -25.72
C MET A 164 0.11 0.79 -27.15
N ASN A 165 0.09 -0.13 -28.12
CA ASN A 165 0.01 0.18 -29.55
C ASN A 165 -0.98 -0.78 -30.22
N PRO A 166 -2.30 -0.56 -30.03
CA PRO A 166 -3.30 -1.41 -30.69
C PRO A 166 -3.19 -1.25 -32.22
N PRO A 167 -3.33 -2.34 -33.00
CA PRO A 167 -3.29 -2.26 -34.45
C PRO A 167 -4.39 -1.36 -35.01
N GLU A 168 -4.13 -0.70 -36.12
CA GLU A 168 -5.12 0.11 -36.82
C GLU A 168 -6.37 -0.72 -37.17
N ASN A 169 -7.55 -0.13 -37.05
CA ASN A 169 -8.84 -0.79 -37.28
C ASN A 169 -9.11 -2.03 -36.45
N ALA A 170 -8.38 -2.24 -35.35
CA ALA A 170 -8.60 -3.30 -34.39
C ALA A 170 -9.33 -2.81 -33.14
N LEU A 171 -9.92 -3.73 -32.44
CA LEU A 171 -10.53 -3.54 -31.11
C LEU A 171 -9.89 -4.53 -30.15
N VAL A 172 -9.16 -4.03 -29.18
CA VAL A 172 -8.58 -4.85 -28.12
C VAL A 172 -9.57 -4.96 -26.96
N LEU A 173 -9.94 -6.19 -26.63
CA LEU A 173 -10.89 -6.54 -25.58
C LEU A 173 -10.18 -7.37 -24.51
N SER A 174 -10.24 -6.93 -23.27
CA SER A 174 -9.93 -7.77 -22.09
C SER A 174 -11.21 -8.48 -21.67
N VAL A 175 -11.21 -9.79 -21.70
CA VAL A 175 -12.41 -10.61 -21.42
C VAL A 175 -12.14 -11.54 -20.26
N ASP A 176 -13.13 -11.65 -19.37
CA ASP A 176 -13.10 -12.54 -18.22
C ASP A 176 -14.48 -12.75 -17.63
N GLU A 177 -14.61 -13.63 -16.64
CA GLU A 177 -15.84 -13.86 -15.92
C GLU A 177 -15.75 -13.58 -14.42
N LYS A 178 -16.78 -12.93 -13.88
CA LYS A 178 -17.00 -12.84 -12.45
C LYS A 178 -18.03 -13.87 -12.04
N SER A 179 -17.56 -14.97 -11.50
CA SER A 179 -18.39 -16.10 -11.09
C SER A 179 -19.06 -15.86 -9.72
N GLN A 180 -20.12 -16.62 -9.42
CA GLN A 180 -20.77 -16.72 -8.11
C GLN A 180 -21.20 -15.38 -7.48
N ILE A 181 -21.74 -14.47 -8.28
CA ILE A 181 -22.35 -13.25 -7.77
C ILE A 181 -23.69 -13.63 -7.12
N GLN A 182 -23.83 -13.38 -5.82
CA GLN A 182 -24.96 -13.83 -5.03
C GLN A 182 -26.01 -12.73 -4.87
N ALA A 183 -27.28 -13.05 -5.14
CA ALA A 183 -28.41 -12.20 -4.78
C ALA A 183 -28.68 -12.36 -3.28
N LEU A 184 -28.17 -11.45 -2.48
CA LEU A 184 -28.33 -11.44 -1.03
C LEU A 184 -29.47 -10.50 -0.63
N ASP A 185 -30.49 -11.04 0.03
CA ASP A 185 -31.58 -10.27 0.63
C ASP A 185 -31.33 -10.18 2.15
N ARG A 186 -31.29 -8.97 2.70
CA ARG A 186 -31.04 -8.76 4.13
C ARG A 186 -32.32 -8.94 4.92
N THR A 187 -32.26 -9.64 6.06
CA THR A 187 -33.44 -9.93 6.88
C THR A 187 -34.07 -8.69 7.55
N GLN A 188 -33.31 -7.60 7.63
CA GLN A 188 -33.75 -6.33 8.20
C GLN A 188 -33.44 -5.17 7.25
N PRO A 189 -34.24 -4.10 7.28
CA PRO A 189 -33.99 -2.92 6.48
C PRO A 189 -32.59 -2.34 6.76
N LEU A 190 -32.02 -1.75 5.74
CA LEU A 190 -30.77 -1.03 5.83
C LEU A 190 -30.95 0.24 6.68
N LEU A 191 -30.05 0.47 7.63
CA LEU A 191 -29.99 1.73 8.33
C LEU A 191 -29.15 2.73 7.51
N PRO A 192 -29.73 3.86 7.09
CA PRO A 192 -29.03 4.84 6.28
C PRO A 192 -27.90 5.50 7.05
N MET A 193 -26.98 6.12 6.31
CA MET A 193 -25.93 6.95 6.88
C MET A 193 -26.55 8.17 7.53
N LYS A 194 -26.03 8.54 8.71
CA LYS A 194 -26.39 9.76 9.45
C LYS A 194 -25.09 10.49 9.87
N PRO A 195 -25.12 11.76 10.25
CA PRO A 195 -23.99 12.38 10.92
C PRO A 195 -23.52 11.48 12.07
N ASP A 196 -22.22 11.25 12.19
CA ASP A 196 -21.54 10.41 13.19
C ASP A 196 -21.88 8.91 13.16
N ALA A 197 -22.63 8.44 12.15
CA ALA A 197 -22.97 7.03 12.00
C ALA A 197 -22.85 6.54 10.56
N SER A 198 -22.00 5.54 10.34
CA SER A 198 -21.90 4.88 9.04
C SER A 198 -23.16 4.07 8.72
N ARG A 199 -23.40 3.83 7.43
CA ARG A 199 -24.42 2.90 6.94
C ARG A 199 -24.25 1.53 7.61
N ARG A 200 -25.35 0.94 8.09
CA ARG A 200 -25.34 -0.38 8.76
C ARG A 200 -26.21 -1.38 8.02
N LEU A 201 -25.65 -2.57 7.84
CA LEU A 201 -26.32 -3.73 7.25
C LEU A 201 -26.41 -4.82 8.31
N THR A 202 -27.47 -5.63 8.30
CA THR A 202 -27.54 -6.82 9.14
C THR A 202 -26.55 -7.88 8.64
N ALA A 203 -26.01 -8.67 9.56
CA ALA A 203 -25.16 -9.81 9.22
C ALA A 203 -25.97 -10.95 8.59
N THR A 204 -27.25 -11.09 8.98
CA THR A 204 -28.16 -12.14 8.49
C THR A 204 -28.71 -11.81 7.11
N TYR A 205 -28.78 -12.81 6.25
CA TYR A 205 -29.27 -12.68 4.88
C TYR A 205 -29.87 -13.98 4.37
N LYS A 206 -30.77 -13.86 3.40
CA LYS A 206 -31.30 -14.94 2.58
C LYS A 206 -30.62 -14.92 1.22
N ARG A 207 -30.30 -16.07 0.66
CA ARG A 207 -29.71 -16.20 -0.69
C ARG A 207 -30.83 -16.50 -1.68
N ASN A 208 -30.99 -15.64 -2.69
CA ASN A 208 -32.01 -15.74 -3.72
C ASN A 208 -31.45 -16.15 -5.09
N GLY A 209 -30.35 -16.91 -5.07
CA GLY A 209 -29.67 -17.46 -6.25
C GLY A 209 -28.36 -16.78 -6.54
N THR A 210 -27.66 -17.31 -7.56
CA THR A 210 -26.37 -16.84 -8.03
C THR A 210 -26.40 -16.60 -9.53
N THR A 211 -25.54 -15.70 -10.00
CA THR A 211 -25.31 -15.48 -11.44
C THR A 211 -23.79 -15.37 -11.69
N CYS A 212 -23.39 -15.60 -12.93
CA CYS A 212 -22.05 -15.34 -13.42
C CYS A 212 -22.13 -14.22 -14.45
N LEU A 213 -21.20 -13.28 -14.43
CA LEU A 213 -21.11 -12.17 -15.37
C LEU A 213 -19.92 -12.38 -16.31
N LEU A 214 -20.18 -12.71 -17.57
CA LEU A 214 -19.21 -12.65 -18.66
C LEU A 214 -19.05 -11.20 -19.09
N THR A 215 -17.81 -10.73 -19.18
CA THR A 215 -17.53 -9.29 -19.37
C THR A 215 -16.37 -9.08 -20.37
N ALA A 216 -16.50 -8.05 -21.18
CA ALA A 216 -15.46 -7.58 -22.09
C ALA A 216 -15.25 -6.08 -21.92
N LEU A 217 -14.04 -5.68 -21.60
CA LEU A 217 -13.59 -4.30 -21.49
C LEU A 217 -12.89 -3.91 -22.79
N ALA A 218 -13.38 -2.89 -23.47
CA ALA A 218 -12.70 -2.28 -24.60
C ALA A 218 -11.57 -1.37 -24.10
N VAL A 219 -10.33 -1.80 -24.28
CA VAL A 219 -9.13 -1.17 -23.70
C VAL A 219 -8.99 0.30 -24.05
N HIS A 220 -9.26 0.66 -25.30
CA HIS A 220 -9.10 2.03 -25.81
C HIS A 220 -10.15 3.03 -25.35
N SER A 221 -11.34 2.56 -24.96
CA SER A 221 -12.45 3.44 -24.53
C SER A 221 -12.84 3.23 -23.06
N GLY A 222 -12.43 2.12 -22.46
CA GLY A 222 -12.91 1.70 -21.14
C GLY A 222 -14.35 1.23 -21.11
N ALA A 223 -15.04 1.16 -22.27
CA ALA A 223 -16.41 0.70 -22.35
C ALA A 223 -16.52 -0.80 -22.10
N VAL A 224 -17.58 -1.21 -21.41
CA VAL A 224 -17.80 -2.58 -20.97
C VAL A 224 -19.01 -3.18 -21.66
N SER A 225 -18.87 -4.41 -22.14
CA SER A 225 -19.98 -5.26 -22.56
C SER A 225 -20.11 -6.41 -21.59
N GLY A 226 -21.32 -6.70 -21.10
CA GLY A 226 -21.59 -7.77 -20.16
C GLY A 226 -22.73 -8.67 -20.59
N ARG A 227 -22.73 -9.88 -20.05
CA ARG A 227 -23.83 -10.87 -20.16
C ARG A 227 -23.88 -11.68 -18.89
N CYS A 228 -25.04 -11.65 -18.20
CA CYS A 228 -25.28 -12.53 -17.05
C CYS A 228 -25.73 -13.91 -17.54
N VAL A 229 -25.15 -14.94 -16.93
CA VAL A 229 -25.44 -16.37 -17.20
C VAL A 229 -25.51 -17.15 -15.89
N ASP A 230 -26.05 -18.36 -15.93
CA ASP A 230 -26.12 -19.20 -14.72
C ASP A 230 -24.74 -19.75 -14.31
N SER A 231 -23.95 -20.13 -15.29
CA SER A 231 -22.57 -20.60 -15.09
C SER A 231 -21.71 -20.26 -16.32
N ALA A 232 -20.42 -20.05 -16.09
CA ALA A 232 -19.45 -19.78 -17.16
C ALA A 232 -19.05 -21.08 -17.86
N THR A 233 -19.91 -21.59 -18.73
CA THR A 233 -19.61 -22.73 -19.58
C THR A 233 -18.96 -22.28 -20.89
N HIS A 234 -18.28 -23.24 -21.58
CA HIS A 234 -17.70 -22.95 -22.89
C HIS A 234 -18.76 -22.58 -23.95
N GLU A 235 -19.98 -23.07 -23.84
CA GLU A 235 -21.10 -22.68 -24.67
C GLU A 235 -21.48 -21.21 -24.46
N GLU A 236 -21.67 -20.80 -23.21
CA GLU A 236 -22.01 -19.41 -22.88
C GLU A 236 -20.88 -18.45 -23.27
N PHE A 237 -19.63 -18.85 -23.05
CA PHE A 237 -18.48 -18.06 -23.48
C PHE A 237 -18.43 -17.93 -25.02
N LEU A 238 -18.69 -19.03 -25.77
CA LEU A 238 -18.76 -18.98 -27.22
C LEU A 238 -19.90 -18.09 -27.70
N LEU A 239 -21.06 -18.14 -27.04
CA LEU A 239 -22.19 -17.24 -27.37
C LEU A 239 -21.81 -15.77 -27.12
N PHE A 240 -21.11 -15.49 -26.03
CA PHE A 240 -20.61 -14.15 -25.73
C PHE A 240 -19.59 -13.66 -26.77
N LEU A 241 -18.63 -14.47 -27.17
CA LEU A 241 -17.70 -14.14 -28.27
C LEU A 241 -18.44 -13.85 -29.59
N LYS A 242 -19.46 -14.67 -29.92
CA LYS A 242 -20.30 -14.44 -31.10
C LYS A 242 -21.05 -13.11 -31.02
N GLN A 243 -21.53 -12.74 -29.83
CA GLN A 243 -22.19 -11.46 -29.59
C GLN A 243 -21.21 -10.28 -29.79
N LEU A 244 -20.00 -10.35 -29.24
CA LEU A 244 -18.95 -9.34 -29.41
C LEU A 244 -18.56 -9.19 -30.89
N TYR A 245 -18.40 -10.31 -31.58
CA TYR A 245 -18.05 -10.34 -33.01
C TYR A 245 -19.12 -9.67 -33.89
N ARG A 246 -20.40 -9.92 -33.61
CA ARG A 246 -21.53 -9.29 -34.34
C ARG A 246 -21.67 -7.80 -34.03
N LYS A 247 -21.44 -7.38 -32.78
CA LYS A 247 -21.54 -5.98 -32.35
C LYS A 247 -20.45 -5.08 -32.95
N ASN A 248 -19.35 -5.67 -33.45
CA ASN A 248 -18.20 -4.91 -33.96
C ASN A 248 -17.90 -5.30 -35.42
N PRO A 249 -18.79 -4.98 -36.36
CA PRO A 249 -18.57 -5.25 -37.77
C PRO A 249 -17.39 -4.41 -38.31
N GLY A 250 -16.62 -4.96 -39.21
CA GLY A 250 -15.49 -4.24 -39.86
C GLY A 250 -14.21 -4.14 -39.06
N ARG A 251 -14.23 -4.40 -37.76
CA ARG A 251 -13.02 -4.36 -36.90
C ARG A 251 -12.45 -5.75 -36.64
N HIS A 252 -11.14 -5.85 -36.55
CA HIS A 252 -10.48 -7.06 -36.04
C HIS A 252 -10.53 -7.05 -34.52
N LEU A 253 -10.98 -8.13 -33.90
CA LEU A 253 -11.05 -8.28 -32.45
C LEU A 253 -9.81 -9.01 -31.93
N HIS A 254 -8.97 -8.33 -31.15
CA HIS A 254 -7.94 -8.95 -30.34
C HIS A 254 -8.52 -9.17 -28.94
N VAL A 255 -8.78 -10.42 -28.58
CA VAL A 255 -9.44 -10.79 -27.34
C VAL A 255 -8.41 -11.38 -26.39
N ILE A 256 -8.14 -10.67 -25.30
CA ILE A 256 -7.24 -11.11 -24.23
C ILE A 256 -8.07 -11.85 -23.22
N VAL A 257 -7.71 -13.11 -22.94
CA VAL A 257 -8.40 -14.01 -22.01
C VAL A 257 -7.39 -14.69 -21.10
N ASP A 258 -7.85 -15.17 -19.96
CA ASP A 258 -7.03 -15.96 -19.08
C ASP A 258 -6.80 -17.40 -19.64
N ASN A 259 -5.95 -18.14 -18.95
CA ASN A 259 -5.50 -19.46 -19.40
C ASN A 259 -6.42 -20.61 -18.96
N LEU A 260 -7.71 -20.37 -18.68
CA LEU A 260 -8.66 -21.38 -18.25
C LEU A 260 -8.99 -22.40 -19.37
N ALA A 261 -9.27 -23.65 -18.96
CA ALA A 261 -9.62 -24.72 -19.87
C ALA A 261 -10.90 -24.43 -20.68
N VAL A 262 -11.84 -23.69 -20.08
CA VAL A 262 -13.09 -23.25 -20.72
C VAL A 262 -12.82 -22.46 -21.98
N HIS A 263 -11.86 -21.53 -21.95
CA HIS A 263 -11.50 -20.65 -23.07
C HIS A 263 -10.75 -21.41 -24.18
N LYS A 264 -10.12 -22.52 -23.84
CA LYS A 264 -9.36 -23.37 -24.78
C LYS A 264 -10.17 -24.52 -25.38
N HIS A 265 -11.46 -24.59 -25.08
CA HIS A 265 -12.34 -25.66 -25.55
C HIS A 265 -12.35 -25.78 -27.08
N GLN A 266 -12.40 -27.01 -27.61
CA GLN A 266 -12.28 -27.26 -29.05
C GLN A 266 -13.32 -26.54 -29.91
N LYS A 267 -14.56 -26.41 -29.43
CA LYS A 267 -15.64 -25.65 -30.11
C LYS A 267 -15.27 -24.16 -30.30
N ILE A 268 -14.60 -23.56 -29.31
CA ILE A 268 -14.15 -22.18 -29.37
C ILE A 268 -13.02 -22.04 -30.40
N LYS A 269 -12.01 -22.90 -30.29
CA LYS A 269 -10.88 -22.92 -31.25
C LYS A 269 -11.38 -23.09 -32.68
N ALA A 270 -12.27 -24.05 -32.93
CA ALA A 270 -12.83 -24.30 -34.25
C ALA A 270 -13.61 -23.08 -34.79
N TRP A 271 -14.41 -22.46 -33.93
CA TRP A 271 -15.16 -21.27 -34.34
C TRP A 271 -14.24 -20.09 -34.64
N VAL A 272 -13.23 -19.83 -33.81
CA VAL A 272 -12.25 -18.75 -34.01
C VAL A 272 -11.44 -18.98 -35.29
N ALA A 273 -10.96 -20.20 -35.53
CA ALA A 273 -10.22 -20.57 -36.73
C ALA A 273 -11.02 -20.29 -38.03
N GLY A 274 -12.34 -20.46 -37.99
CA GLY A 274 -13.22 -20.14 -39.11
C GLY A 274 -13.56 -18.64 -39.29
N LYS A 275 -12.91 -17.74 -38.50
CA LYS A 275 -13.19 -16.28 -38.53
C LYS A 275 -11.94 -15.47 -38.80
N ARG A 276 -12.00 -14.56 -39.79
CA ARG A 276 -10.85 -13.73 -40.18
C ARG A 276 -10.61 -12.52 -39.29
N ARG A 277 -11.59 -12.13 -38.46
CA ARG A 277 -11.56 -10.87 -37.70
C ARG A 277 -11.59 -11.10 -36.19
N ILE A 278 -11.02 -12.19 -35.69
CA ILE A 278 -10.89 -12.43 -34.25
C ILE A 278 -9.64 -13.26 -33.97
N THR A 279 -8.87 -12.83 -32.99
CA THR A 279 -7.69 -13.51 -32.47
C THR A 279 -7.77 -13.57 -30.96
N LEU A 280 -7.55 -14.76 -30.37
CA LEU A 280 -7.47 -14.91 -28.91
C LEU A 280 -6.01 -14.82 -28.47
N HIS A 281 -5.76 -14.05 -27.41
CA HIS A 281 -4.48 -13.92 -26.74
C HIS A 281 -4.62 -14.41 -25.31
N PHE A 282 -3.93 -15.50 -25.00
CA PHE A 282 -3.99 -16.10 -23.66
C PHE A 282 -2.95 -15.46 -22.75
N THR A 283 -3.36 -15.05 -21.54
CA THR A 283 -2.39 -14.61 -20.53
C THR A 283 -1.51 -15.78 -20.11
N PRO A 284 -0.25 -15.51 -19.69
CA PRO A 284 0.59 -16.56 -19.12
C PRO A 284 -0.08 -17.15 -17.86
N THR A 285 0.27 -18.40 -17.55
CA THR A 285 -0.23 -19.08 -16.35
C THR A 285 0.10 -18.27 -15.08
N TYR A 286 -0.83 -18.13 -14.16
CA TYR A 286 -0.75 -17.32 -12.94
C TYR A 286 -0.51 -15.81 -13.17
N SER A 287 -0.95 -15.28 -14.29
CA SER A 287 -0.75 -13.87 -14.66
C SER A 287 -2.06 -13.12 -14.95
N SER A 288 -3.11 -13.37 -14.17
CA SER A 288 -4.41 -12.68 -14.29
C SER A 288 -4.28 -11.16 -14.18
N TRP A 289 -3.26 -10.65 -13.48
CA TRP A 289 -2.96 -9.23 -13.39
C TRP A 289 -2.64 -8.55 -14.74
N LEU A 290 -2.32 -9.31 -15.77
CA LEU A 290 -2.19 -8.82 -17.15
C LEU A 290 -3.56 -8.56 -17.80
N ASN A 291 -4.65 -9.09 -17.25
CA ASN A 291 -5.98 -8.88 -17.80
C ASN A 291 -6.62 -7.64 -17.18
N GLN A 292 -6.72 -6.53 -17.95
CA GLN A 292 -7.22 -5.24 -17.45
C GLN A 292 -8.66 -5.27 -16.94
N ILE A 293 -9.47 -6.25 -17.33
CA ILE A 293 -10.85 -6.37 -16.85
C ILE A 293 -10.92 -6.54 -15.32
N GLU A 294 -9.88 -7.09 -14.69
CA GLU A 294 -9.79 -7.23 -13.24
C GLU A 294 -9.87 -5.89 -12.50
N ILE A 295 -9.36 -4.82 -13.10
CA ILE A 295 -9.48 -3.46 -12.56
C ILE A 295 -10.96 -3.06 -12.51
N TRP A 296 -11.68 -3.32 -13.60
CA TRP A 296 -13.12 -3.03 -13.66
C TRP A 296 -13.92 -3.91 -12.69
N PHE A 297 -13.58 -5.18 -12.53
CA PHE A 297 -14.23 -6.06 -11.55
C PHE A 297 -14.07 -5.56 -10.11
N ASN A 298 -12.94 -4.94 -9.79
CA ASN A 298 -12.75 -4.31 -8.48
C ASN A 298 -13.67 -3.10 -8.30
N ILE A 299 -13.81 -2.25 -9.33
CA ILE A 299 -14.75 -1.11 -9.34
C ILE A 299 -16.18 -1.60 -9.20
N PHE A 300 -16.61 -2.53 -10.05
CA PHE A 300 -17.94 -3.14 -10.03
C PHE A 300 -18.28 -3.79 -8.67
N SER A 301 -17.33 -4.53 -8.09
CA SER A 301 -17.50 -5.17 -6.79
C SER A 301 -17.72 -4.16 -5.67
N ARG A 302 -16.98 -3.04 -5.70
CA ARG A 302 -17.12 -1.95 -4.73
C ARG A 302 -18.46 -1.23 -4.89
N ASP A 303 -18.84 -0.92 -6.11
CA ASP A 303 -19.95 -0.01 -6.40
C ASP A 303 -21.31 -0.73 -6.40
N VAL A 304 -21.34 -2.00 -6.80
CA VAL A 304 -22.59 -2.78 -6.90
C VAL A 304 -22.66 -3.87 -5.84
N ILE A 305 -21.66 -4.75 -5.78
CA ILE A 305 -21.77 -5.97 -4.98
C ILE A 305 -21.66 -5.70 -3.48
N ARG A 306 -20.73 -4.83 -3.07
CA ARG A 306 -20.56 -4.50 -1.66
C ARG A 306 -21.72 -3.66 -1.13
N GLY A 307 -22.64 -4.33 -0.47
CA GLY A 307 -23.81 -3.68 0.15
C GLY A 307 -25.04 -3.62 -0.73
N GLY A 308 -25.07 -4.31 -1.86
CA GLY A 308 -26.27 -4.54 -2.63
C GLY A 308 -27.25 -5.48 -1.89
N ILE A 309 -28.54 -5.30 -2.13
CA ILE A 309 -29.62 -6.11 -1.55
C ILE A 309 -30.57 -6.44 -2.70
N TRP A 310 -30.86 -7.74 -2.89
CA TRP A 310 -31.72 -8.21 -4.00
C TRP A 310 -32.66 -9.28 -3.52
N LYS A 311 -33.93 -9.06 -3.78
CA LYS A 311 -35.03 -9.99 -3.43
C LYS A 311 -35.11 -11.17 -4.41
N SER A 312 -34.48 -11.05 -5.57
CA SER A 312 -34.44 -12.11 -6.57
C SER A 312 -33.15 -12.09 -7.37
N LYS A 313 -32.83 -13.19 -8.03
CA LYS A 313 -31.73 -13.27 -9.01
C LYS A 313 -31.95 -12.30 -10.17
N GLN A 314 -33.22 -12.15 -10.63
CA GLN A 314 -33.51 -11.26 -11.75
C GLN A 314 -33.22 -9.80 -11.41
N GLU A 315 -33.61 -9.36 -10.20
CA GLU A 315 -33.31 -8.01 -9.72
C GLU A 315 -31.78 -7.72 -9.69
N LEU A 316 -30.99 -8.72 -9.28
CA LEU A 316 -29.51 -8.62 -9.34
C LEU A 316 -29.04 -8.49 -10.80
N VAL A 317 -29.54 -9.31 -11.71
CA VAL A 317 -29.16 -9.28 -13.14
C VAL A 317 -29.51 -7.93 -13.76
N ASP A 318 -30.71 -7.43 -13.52
CA ASP A 318 -31.17 -6.13 -14.04
C ASP A 318 -30.29 -5.00 -13.53
N GLN A 319 -29.98 -4.98 -12.23
CA GLN A 319 -29.08 -3.97 -11.66
C GLN A 319 -27.66 -4.05 -12.23
N ILE A 320 -27.12 -5.24 -12.47
CA ILE A 320 -25.81 -5.40 -13.13
C ILE A 320 -25.83 -4.77 -14.52
N MET A 321 -26.87 -5.07 -15.31
CA MET A 321 -26.96 -4.58 -16.69
C MET A 321 -27.19 -3.07 -16.74
N ASP A 322 -27.99 -2.51 -15.85
CA ASP A 322 -28.20 -1.07 -15.72
C ASP A 322 -26.94 -0.35 -15.26
N TYR A 323 -26.18 -0.95 -14.34
CA TYR A 323 -24.88 -0.40 -13.94
C TYR A 323 -23.90 -0.35 -15.10
N ILE A 324 -23.79 -1.42 -15.90
CA ILE A 324 -22.90 -1.44 -17.09
C ILE A 324 -23.31 -0.34 -18.07
N LYS A 325 -24.60 -0.15 -18.29
CA LYS A 325 -25.12 0.91 -19.18
C LYS A 325 -24.75 2.30 -18.65
N SER A 326 -24.99 2.56 -17.37
CA SER A 326 -24.67 3.83 -16.71
C SER A 326 -23.16 4.07 -16.67
N TYR A 327 -22.37 3.04 -16.35
CA TYR A 327 -20.90 3.11 -16.36
C TYR A 327 -20.38 3.53 -17.74
N ASN A 328 -20.90 2.92 -18.81
CA ASN A 328 -20.48 3.26 -20.17
C ASN A 328 -20.82 4.69 -20.58
N GLN A 329 -21.91 5.24 -20.07
CA GLN A 329 -22.34 6.61 -20.38
C GLN A 329 -21.56 7.67 -19.56
N LEU A 330 -21.26 7.38 -18.31
CA LEU A 330 -20.81 8.39 -17.36
C LEU A 330 -19.31 8.26 -16.97
N TRP A 331 -18.77 7.04 -16.96
CA TRP A 331 -17.50 6.75 -16.30
C TRP A 331 -16.48 6.01 -17.17
N ALA A 332 -16.90 5.48 -18.33
CA ALA A 332 -16.01 4.72 -19.21
C ALA A 332 -14.86 5.60 -19.69
N LYS A 333 -13.65 5.16 -19.39
CA LYS A 333 -12.40 5.78 -19.85
C LYS A 333 -11.30 4.73 -19.88
N PRO A 334 -10.28 4.88 -20.75
CA PRO A 334 -9.15 3.96 -20.77
C PRO A 334 -8.46 3.89 -19.42
N PHE A 335 -8.09 2.69 -19.00
CA PHE A 335 -7.24 2.53 -17.82
C PHE A 335 -5.79 2.83 -18.20
N LYS A 336 -5.12 3.63 -17.36
CA LYS A 336 -3.70 3.92 -17.53
C LYS A 336 -2.88 2.68 -17.15
N TRP A 337 -2.10 2.17 -18.09
CA TRP A 337 -1.17 1.09 -17.81
C TRP A 337 0.01 1.61 -16.98
N THR A 338 0.24 1.05 -15.82
CA THR A 338 1.31 1.48 -14.90
C THR A 338 2.34 0.38 -14.59
N TYR A 339 2.10 -0.83 -15.08
CA TYR A 339 3.00 -1.95 -14.85
C TYR A 339 4.29 -1.82 -15.66
N THR A 340 5.43 -1.90 -14.99
CA THR A 340 6.77 -1.71 -15.58
C THR A 340 7.39 -2.98 -16.18
N GLY A 341 6.71 -4.12 -16.07
CA GLY A 341 7.21 -5.41 -16.56
C GLY A 341 8.27 -6.08 -15.68
N LYS A 342 8.62 -5.47 -14.54
CA LYS A 342 9.59 -6.06 -13.61
C LYS A 342 8.85 -6.85 -12.52
N PRO A 343 8.99 -8.18 -12.45
CA PRO A 343 8.49 -8.94 -11.32
C PRO A 343 9.21 -8.50 -10.05
N LEU A 344 8.52 -8.54 -8.92
CA LEU A 344 9.17 -8.36 -7.63
C LEU A 344 10.15 -9.53 -7.45
N THR A 345 11.43 -9.23 -7.43
CA THR A 345 12.46 -10.19 -7.04
C THR A 345 12.47 -10.28 -5.52
N ALA A 346 12.45 -11.51 -4.99
CA ALA A 346 12.57 -11.78 -3.56
C ALA A 346 13.95 -11.34 -3.02
#